data_46754e4936a17e9779449911007bf555
#
_entry.id   46754e4936a17e9779449911007bf555
#
_cell.length_a   1.000
_cell.length_b   1.000
_cell.length_c   1.000
_cell.angle_alpha   90.00
_cell.angle_beta   90.00
_cell.angle_gamma   90.00
#
_symmetry.space_group_name_H-M   'P 1'
#
loop_
_entity.id
_entity.type
_entity.pdbx_description
1 polymer ?
#
loop_
_entity_poly.entity_id
_entity_poly.type
_entity_poly.pdbx_seq_one_letter_code
_entity_poly.pdbx_strand_id
1 'polypeptide(L)'
;MYLKLIRNQPQDSAITGRLFINDHYFCNTLERVGYEIPPSSYPILVTMSPKFKRLLPLVQNVPQRSGIRIHRGTRPEHSTGCILVPANKETELTNLILKTQNNHETVTLKITDFAPAADNASTPS
;
A
#
# COMPACT_ATOMS: atom_id res chain seq x y z
N MET A 1 -3.30 1.86 14.40
CA MET A 1 -3.68 0.95 13.30
C MET A 1 -2.41 0.47 12.62
N TYR A 2 -2.35 -0.80 12.36
CA TYR A 2 -1.19 -1.43 11.75
C TYR A 2 -1.57 -1.99 10.38
N LEU A 3 -0.94 -1.46 9.36
CA LEU A 3 -1.11 -1.93 7.99
C LEU A 3 0.11 -2.76 7.59
N LYS A 4 -0.13 -3.86 6.90
CA LYS A 4 0.95 -4.70 6.39
C LYS A 4 0.70 -5.01 4.93
N LEU A 5 1.70 -4.73 4.08
CA LEU A 5 1.67 -5.07 2.66
C LEU A 5 2.69 -6.18 2.43
N ILE A 6 2.20 -7.31 1.94
CA ILE A 6 3.05 -8.42 1.54
C ILE A 6 3.05 -8.50 0.02
N ARG A 7 4.21 -8.23 -0.57
CA ARG A 7 4.37 -8.25 -2.03
C ARG A 7 4.59 -9.66 -2.53
N ASN A 8 4.02 -9.98 -3.69
CA ASN A 8 4.34 -11.19 -4.43
C ASN A 8 5.53 -10.95 -5.34
N GLN A 9 6.08 -12.01 -5.92
CA GLN A 9 7.14 -11.89 -6.91
C GLN A 9 6.65 -11.07 -8.10
N PRO A 10 7.48 -10.16 -8.65
CA PRO A 10 7.09 -9.39 -9.82
C PRO A 10 6.79 -10.29 -11.02
N GLN A 11 5.81 -9.89 -11.82
CA GLN A 11 5.51 -10.50 -13.09
C GLN A 11 5.36 -9.39 -14.13
N ASP A 12 6.18 -9.43 -15.16
CA ASP A 12 6.22 -8.39 -16.18
C ASP A 12 6.45 -7.02 -15.51
N SER A 13 5.53 -6.07 -15.70
CA SER A 13 5.66 -4.74 -15.12
C SER A 13 4.94 -4.60 -13.78
N ALA A 14 4.34 -5.67 -13.27
CA ALA A 14 3.45 -5.60 -12.11
C ALA A 14 4.01 -6.29 -10.89
N ILE A 15 3.79 -5.67 -9.72
CA ILE A 15 3.99 -6.29 -8.43
C ILE A 15 2.63 -6.32 -7.76
N THR A 16 2.03 -7.50 -7.68
CA THR A 16 0.79 -7.68 -6.92
C THR A 16 1.13 -7.91 -5.46
N GLY A 17 0.18 -7.65 -4.59
CA GLY A 17 0.37 -7.86 -3.17
C GLY A 17 -0.95 -7.98 -2.44
N ARG A 18 -0.83 -8.15 -1.12
CA ARG A 18 -1.98 -8.22 -0.23
C ARG A 18 -1.78 -7.25 0.91
N LEU A 19 -2.80 -6.45 1.15
CA LEU A 19 -2.82 -5.48 2.23
C LEU A 19 -3.69 -6.00 3.37
N PHE A 20 -3.13 -5.94 4.59
CA PHE A 20 -3.80 -6.36 5.82
C PHE A 20 -3.95 -5.16 6.74
N ILE A 21 -5.06 -5.12 7.46
CA ILE A 21 -5.30 -4.13 8.52
C ILE A 21 -5.41 -4.89 9.83
N ASN A 22 -4.50 -4.61 10.77
CA ASN A 22 -4.45 -5.27 12.08
C ASN A 22 -4.55 -6.80 11.91
N ASP A 23 -3.75 -7.34 10.98
CA ASP A 23 -3.64 -8.76 10.66
C ASP A 23 -4.85 -9.37 9.94
N HIS A 24 -5.83 -8.56 9.55
CA HIS A 24 -6.97 -9.05 8.76
C HIS A 24 -6.80 -8.63 7.29
N TYR A 25 -6.97 -9.58 6.39
CA TYR A 25 -6.89 -9.30 4.97
C TYR A 25 -7.91 -8.23 4.58
N PHE A 26 -7.45 -7.23 3.83
CA PHE A 26 -8.28 -6.11 3.41
C PHE A 26 -8.51 -6.09 1.90
N CYS A 27 -7.43 -6.11 1.12
CA CYS A 27 -7.55 -6.09 -0.34
C CYS A 27 -6.24 -6.46 -1.02
N ASN A 28 -6.31 -6.71 -2.32
CA ASN A 28 -5.12 -6.87 -3.15
C ASN A 28 -4.56 -5.50 -3.53
N THR A 29 -3.27 -5.46 -3.81
CA THR A 29 -2.58 -4.24 -4.20
C THR A 29 -1.85 -4.45 -5.51
N LEU A 30 -1.48 -3.34 -6.15
CA LEU A 30 -0.74 -3.33 -7.39
C LEU A 30 0.30 -2.22 -7.36
N GLU A 31 1.52 -2.54 -7.76
CA GLU A 31 2.60 -1.55 -7.88
C GLU A 31 3.31 -1.78 -9.21
N ARG A 32 4.13 -0.81 -9.60
CA ARG A 32 4.86 -0.88 -10.86
C ARG A 32 6.31 -1.25 -10.61
N VAL A 33 6.79 -2.28 -11.33
CA VAL A 33 8.19 -2.73 -11.24
C VAL A 33 9.13 -1.57 -11.60
N GLY A 34 10.14 -1.36 -10.77
CA GLY A 34 11.13 -0.30 -10.96
C GLY A 34 10.75 1.02 -10.32
N TYR A 35 9.50 1.17 -9.88
CA TYR A 35 9.03 2.40 -9.23
C TYR A 35 8.64 2.18 -7.78
N GLU A 36 8.60 0.93 -7.34
CA GLU A 36 8.15 0.59 -5.98
C GLU A 36 9.07 1.21 -4.92
N ILE A 37 8.48 1.58 -3.80
CA ILE A 37 9.24 2.11 -2.67
C ILE A 37 9.90 0.96 -1.91
N PRO A 38 10.99 1.23 -1.17
CA PRO A 38 11.70 0.17 -0.46
C PRO A 38 10.84 -0.54 0.59
N PRO A 39 11.06 -1.83 0.84
CA PRO A 39 10.43 -2.50 1.98
C PRO A 39 10.92 -1.89 3.27
N SER A 40 10.01 -1.43 4.09
CA SER A 40 10.31 -0.77 5.36
C SER A 40 9.01 -0.50 6.10
N SER A 41 9.10 0.20 7.22
CA SER A 41 7.93 0.69 7.94
C SER A 41 7.80 2.19 7.74
N TYR A 42 6.60 2.63 7.42
CA TYR A 42 6.32 4.03 7.10
C TYR A 42 5.14 4.55 7.91
N PRO A 43 5.25 5.77 8.46
CA PRO A 43 4.07 6.42 9.03
C PRO A 43 3.07 6.76 7.92
N ILE A 44 1.79 6.65 8.23
CA ILE A 44 0.71 6.98 7.29
C ILE A 44 -0.13 8.08 7.88
N LEU A 45 -0.46 9.08 7.05
CA LEU A 45 -1.34 10.16 7.44
C LEU A 45 -2.24 10.50 6.27
N VAL A 46 -3.55 10.61 6.51
CA VAL A 46 -4.48 11.09 5.47
C VAL A 46 -4.35 12.59 5.37
N THR A 47 -4.04 13.07 4.18
CA THR A 47 -3.97 14.49 3.85
C THR A 47 -4.61 14.73 2.49
N MET A 48 -4.85 16.00 2.19
CA MET A 48 -5.36 16.39 0.86
C MET A 48 -4.26 16.18 -0.19
N SER A 49 -4.57 15.40 -1.21
CA SER A 49 -3.64 15.21 -2.32
C SER A 49 -3.76 16.38 -3.30
N PRO A 50 -2.68 17.11 -3.56
CA PRO A 50 -2.72 18.17 -4.58
C PRO A 50 -3.00 17.62 -5.97
N LYS A 51 -2.48 16.44 -6.27
CA LYS A 51 -2.63 15.83 -7.59
C LYS A 51 -4.03 15.30 -7.83
N PHE A 52 -4.57 14.56 -6.86
CA PHE A 52 -5.86 13.89 -7.02
C PHE A 52 -7.03 14.72 -6.47
N LYS A 53 -6.73 15.79 -5.73
CA LYS A 53 -7.71 16.75 -5.21
C LYS A 53 -8.74 16.10 -4.31
N ARG A 54 -8.30 15.13 -3.51
CA ARG A 54 -9.11 14.48 -2.49
C ARG A 54 -8.23 13.96 -1.37
N LEU A 55 -8.84 13.63 -0.24
CA LEU A 55 -8.14 13.06 0.90
C LEU A 55 -7.69 11.64 0.57
N LEU A 56 -6.41 11.36 0.77
CA LEU A 56 -5.81 10.04 0.51
C LEU A 56 -4.72 9.76 1.52
N PRO A 57 -4.48 8.47 1.84
CA PRO A 57 -3.35 8.10 2.69
C PRO A 57 -2.03 8.51 2.04
N LEU A 58 -1.22 9.22 2.82
CA LEU A 58 0.13 9.64 2.42
C LEU A 58 1.13 8.74 3.13
N VAL A 59 2.03 8.12 2.37
CA VAL A 59 3.12 7.33 2.90
C VAL A 59 4.29 8.26 3.17
N GLN A 60 4.64 8.44 4.45
CA GLN A 60 5.62 9.43 4.86
C GLN A 60 7.02 8.83 4.97
N ASN A 61 8.02 9.69 4.90
CA ASN A 61 9.43 9.33 5.11
C ASN A 61 9.96 8.33 4.10
N VAL A 62 9.45 8.35 2.88
CA VAL A 62 10.00 7.53 1.81
C VAL A 62 11.32 8.16 1.36
N PRO A 63 12.44 7.41 1.34
CA PRO A 63 13.72 7.97 0.96
C PRO A 63 13.67 8.61 -0.43
N GLN A 64 14.10 9.87 -0.52
CA GLN A 64 14.26 10.61 -1.78
C GLN A 64 12.97 10.79 -2.58
N ARG A 65 11.82 10.61 -1.95
CA ARG A 65 10.52 10.74 -2.61
C ARG A 65 9.53 11.46 -1.73
N SER A 66 8.56 12.09 -2.37
CA SER A 66 7.43 12.72 -1.69
C SER A 66 6.16 12.43 -2.49
N GLY A 67 5.01 12.62 -1.85
CA GLY A 67 3.74 12.44 -2.53
C GLY A 67 3.36 11.00 -2.82
N ILE A 68 3.99 10.04 -2.16
CA ILE A 68 3.65 8.62 -2.31
C ILE A 68 2.36 8.37 -1.54
N ARG A 69 1.36 7.83 -2.24
CA ARG A 69 0.03 7.62 -1.65
C ARG A 69 -0.49 6.22 -1.94
N ILE A 70 -1.53 5.84 -1.21
CA ILE A 70 -2.33 4.67 -1.52
C ILE A 70 -3.58 5.20 -2.21
N HIS A 71 -3.78 4.82 -3.49
CA HIS A 71 -4.92 5.31 -4.25
C HIS A 71 -5.39 4.27 -5.25
N ARG A 72 -6.53 4.52 -5.84
CA ARG A 72 -7.12 3.56 -6.79
C ARG A 72 -6.33 3.52 -8.09
N GLY A 73 -6.30 2.34 -8.70
CA GLY A 73 -5.70 2.11 -10.00
C GLY A 73 -5.86 0.65 -10.39
N THR A 74 -5.88 0.38 -11.68
CA THR A 74 -6.14 -0.96 -12.22
C THR A 74 -5.00 -1.49 -13.08
N ARG A 75 -4.00 -0.65 -13.36
CA ARG A 75 -2.86 -1.05 -14.18
C ARG A 75 -1.56 -0.50 -13.57
N PRO A 76 -0.43 -1.23 -13.74
CA PRO A 76 0.84 -0.76 -13.18
C PRO A 76 1.21 0.65 -13.62
N GLU A 77 0.86 1.05 -14.83
CA GLU A 77 1.16 2.38 -15.36
C GLU A 77 0.51 3.50 -14.56
N HIS A 78 -0.50 3.20 -13.77
CA HIS A 78 -1.12 4.18 -12.88
C HIS A 78 -0.25 4.51 -11.67
N SER A 79 0.86 3.78 -11.48
CA SER A 79 1.76 3.99 -10.35
C SER A 79 3.12 4.50 -10.81
N THR A 80 3.60 5.54 -10.13
CA THR A 80 5.00 5.97 -10.20
C THR A 80 5.62 5.89 -8.81
N GLY A 81 5.19 4.89 -8.04
CA GLY A 81 5.63 4.64 -6.66
C GLY A 81 4.46 4.47 -5.72
N CYS A 82 3.28 4.93 -6.08
CA CYS A 82 2.09 4.78 -5.25
C CYS A 82 1.62 3.33 -5.21
N ILE A 83 0.94 2.98 -4.13
CA ILE A 83 0.34 1.66 -3.94
C ILE A 83 -1.09 1.73 -4.43
N LEU A 84 -1.43 0.91 -5.42
CA LEU A 84 -2.76 0.94 -6.04
C LEU A 84 -3.68 -0.10 -5.39
N VAL A 85 -4.92 0.30 -5.16
CA VAL A 85 -5.97 -0.55 -4.57
C VAL A 85 -7.26 -0.38 -5.39
N PRO A 86 -8.25 -1.28 -5.21
CA PRO A 86 -9.56 -1.07 -5.83
C PRO A 86 -10.22 0.22 -5.35
N ALA A 87 -11.03 0.84 -6.19
CA ALA A 87 -11.63 2.14 -5.89
C ALA A 87 -12.44 2.15 -4.61
N ASN A 88 -13.27 1.11 -4.39
CA ASN A 88 -14.07 1.02 -3.16
C ASN A 88 -13.18 0.83 -1.92
N LYS A 89 -12.02 0.21 -2.09
CA LYS A 89 -11.07 0.00 -1.00
C LYS A 89 -10.27 1.26 -0.71
N GLU A 90 -10.00 2.10 -1.71
CA GLU A 90 -9.39 3.40 -1.48
C GLU A 90 -10.25 4.23 -0.53
N THR A 91 -11.54 4.32 -0.81
CA THR A 91 -12.47 5.11 0.00
C THR A 91 -12.56 4.54 1.41
N GLU A 92 -12.74 3.23 1.52
CA GLU A 92 -12.86 2.57 2.82
C GLU A 92 -11.59 2.76 3.66
N LEU A 93 -10.42 2.55 3.06
CA LEU A 93 -9.15 2.69 3.77
C LEU A 93 -8.91 4.12 4.22
N THR A 94 -9.18 5.09 3.34
CA THR A 94 -9.03 6.51 3.68
C THR A 94 -9.88 6.87 4.89
N ASN A 95 -11.12 6.44 4.92
CA ASN A 95 -12.04 6.73 6.03
C ASN A 95 -11.60 6.06 7.32
N LEU A 96 -11.12 4.81 7.25
CA LEU A 96 -10.63 4.11 8.43
C LEU A 96 -9.40 4.80 9.02
N ILE A 97 -8.45 5.20 8.18
CA ILE A 97 -7.25 5.89 8.65
C ILE A 97 -7.61 7.25 9.22
N LEU A 98 -8.50 7.98 8.54
CA LEU A 98 -8.91 9.31 9.01
C LEU A 98 -9.55 9.23 10.38
N LYS A 99 -10.40 8.24 10.61
CA LYS A 99 -11.01 8.02 11.92
C LYS A 99 -9.97 7.72 12.98
N THR A 100 -8.99 6.88 12.65
CA THR A 100 -7.92 6.51 13.58
C THR A 100 -7.07 7.73 13.94
N GLN A 101 -6.65 8.52 12.96
CA GLN A 101 -5.83 9.70 13.25
C GLN A 101 -6.62 10.80 13.97
N ASN A 102 -7.94 10.89 13.75
CA ASN A 102 -8.78 11.83 14.48
C ASN A 102 -8.95 11.44 15.94
N ASN A 103 -8.72 10.17 16.26
CA ASN A 103 -8.67 9.68 17.64
C ASN A 103 -7.26 9.78 18.24
N HIS A 104 -6.36 10.50 17.57
CA HIS A 104 -4.97 10.71 18.01
C HIS A 104 -4.16 9.40 18.09
N GLU A 105 -4.53 8.42 17.27
CA GLU A 105 -3.79 7.16 17.17
C GLU A 105 -2.94 7.14 15.91
N THR A 106 -1.77 6.51 15.99
CA THR A 106 -0.87 6.43 14.85
C THR A 106 -1.26 5.32 13.90
N VAL A 107 -0.86 5.49 12.64
CA VAL A 107 -1.04 4.48 11.60
C VAL A 107 0.32 4.21 10.98
N THR A 108 0.69 2.94 10.92
CA THR A 108 1.98 2.51 10.38
C THR A 108 1.74 1.46 9.30
N LEU A 109 2.48 1.58 8.19
CA LEU A 109 2.48 0.60 7.11
C LEU A 109 3.84 -0.10 7.09
N LYS A 110 3.83 -1.42 7.19
CA LYS A 110 5.03 -2.23 7.00
C LYS A 110 4.94 -2.94 5.67
N ILE A 111 5.96 -2.75 4.82
CA ILE A 111 6.05 -3.40 3.51
C ILE A 111 7.10 -4.48 3.59
N THR A 112 6.73 -5.70 3.19
CA THR A 112 7.61 -6.85 3.12
C THR A 112 7.69 -7.33 1.68
N ASP A 113 8.91 -7.52 1.18
CA ASP A 113 9.12 -8.14 -0.12
C ASP A 113 9.02 -9.65 0.02
N PHE A 114 9.01 -10.19 -0.91
CA PHE A 114 8.22 -11.02 -1.84
C PHE A 114 7.95 -12.32 -1.15
N ALA A 115 6.68 -12.69 -1.00
CA ALA A 115 6.32 -13.99 -0.49
C ALA A 115 7.06 -15.05 -1.30
N PRO A 116 7.73 -16.01 -0.65
CA PRO A 116 8.42 -17.07 -1.38
C PRO A 116 7.44 -17.88 -2.19
N ALA A 117 7.80 -18.17 -3.44
CA ALA A 117 6.96 -19.00 -4.29
C ALA A 117 6.71 -20.37 -3.66
N ALA A 118 7.71 -20.90 -2.97
CA ALA A 118 7.61 -22.19 -2.31
C ALA A 118 6.58 -22.21 -1.19
N ASP A 119 6.29 -21.05 -0.60
CA ASP A 119 5.27 -20.97 0.43
C ASP A 119 3.90 -21.21 -0.12
N ASN A 120 3.81 -21.02 -1.37
CA ASN A 120 2.55 -21.25 -2.02
C ASN A 120 2.37 -22.71 -2.28
N ALA A 121 3.50 -23.31 -2.26
CA ALA A 121 3.55 -24.70 -2.51
C ALA A 121 3.80 -25.45 -1.27
N SER A 122 4.41 -24.64 -1.42
CA SER A 122 4.79 -25.31 -0.95
C SER A 122 4.82 -25.72 -0.52
N THR A 123 4.97 -25.69 -0.69
CA THR A 123 5.12 -26.19 -0.38
C THR A 123 5.24 -26.62 -0.06
N PRO A 124 5.43 -26.92 -0.10
CA PRO A 124 5.56 -27.49 0.16
C PRO A 124 5.46 -27.70 0.51
N SER A 125 5.73 -27.58 0.19
CA SER A 125 5.64 -27.81 0.52
C SER A 125 5.29 -27.84 0.85
#